data_abb397c4a40179fb0cbbf324d2e17650
#
_entry.id   abb397c4a40179fb0cbbf324d2e17650
#
_cell.length_a   1.000
_cell.length_b   1.000
_cell.length_c   1.000
_cell.angle_alpha   90.00
_cell.angle_beta   90.00
_cell.angle_gamma   90.00
#
_symmetry.space_group_name_H-M   'P 1'
#
loop_
_entity.id
_entity.type
_entity.pdbx_description
1 polymer ?
#
loop_
_entity_poly.entity_id
_entity_poly.type
_entity_poly.pdbx_seq_one_letter_code
_entity_poly.pdbx_strand_id
1 'polypeptide(L)'
;MLKKTEKGDKIILKILPNNSSSVQQNILFFGGLGLICLTFGIGFFVVGAPMILPFAGLEVIVLVIVLVINRSWTNQEEQLEIDPLFVFFKSKQTNNKTIKFDRFHSKFLINKKNSIILICKTKKLRIGKFLNEEDLEELAVIVRSKVKELNNLA
;
A
#
# COMPACT_ATOMS: atom_id res chain seq x y z
N MET A 1 -4.14 -1.51 7.54
CA MET A 1 -5.60 -1.42 7.86
C MET A 1 -6.39 -2.35 6.96
N LEU A 2 -7.12 -3.28 7.55
CA LEU A 2 -7.93 -4.29 6.86
C LEU A 2 -9.41 -3.91 6.97
N LYS A 3 -10.14 -4.00 5.84
CA LYS A 3 -11.60 -3.89 5.84
C LYS A 3 -12.18 -5.19 5.33
N LYS A 4 -12.89 -5.90 6.21
CA LYS A 4 -13.57 -7.15 5.94
C LYS A 4 -15.04 -6.88 5.58
N THR A 5 -15.52 -7.46 4.49
CA THR A 5 -16.94 -7.47 4.10
C THR A 5 -17.33 -8.89 3.75
N GLU A 6 -18.34 -9.43 4.42
CA GLU A 6 -18.89 -10.75 4.13
C GLU A 6 -20.20 -10.60 3.36
N LYS A 7 -20.36 -11.37 2.29
CA LYS A 7 -21.60 -11.47 1.50
C LYS A 7 -21.90 -12.94 1.24
N GLY A 8 -22.72 -13.55 2.12
CA GLY A 8 -23.00 -14.99 2.07
C GLY A 8 -21.70 -15.79 2.23
N ASP A 9 -21.45 -16.74 1.35
CA ASP A 9 -20.24 -17.58 1.39
C ASP A 9 -18.95 -16.89 0.92
N LYS A 10 -19.07 -15.66 0.39
CA LYS A 10 -17.94 -14.88 -0.10
C LYS A 10 -17.39 -13.95 0.96
N ILE A 11 -16.06 -13.81 1.01
CA ILE A 11 -15.38 -12.79 1.79
C ILE A 11 -14.60 -11.85 0.88
N ILE A 12 -14.78 -10.55 1.09
CA ILE A 12 -14.05 -9.50 0.39
C ILE A 12 -13.18 -8.79 1.42
N LEU A 13 -11.87 -8.90 1.25
CA LEU A 13 -10.86 -8.25 2.08
C LEU A 13 -10.24 -7.10 1.28
N LYS A 14 -10.48 -5.87 1.73
CA LYS A 14 -9.79 -4.69 1.22
C LYS A 14 -8.58 -4.40 2.10
N ILE A 15 -7.42 -4.39 1.48
CA ILE A 15 -6.12 -4.21 2.10
C ILE A 15 -5.63 -2.83 1.71
N LEU A 16 -5.52 -1.95 2.71
CA LEU A 16 -5.11 -0.56 2.54
C LEU A 16 -3.83 -0.31 3.33
N PRO A 17 -2.91 0.53 2.83
CA PRO A 17 -1.75 0.92 3.62
C PRO A 17 -2.19 1.65 4.90
N ASN A 18 -1.43 1.43 5.96
CA ASN A 18 -1.65 2.12 7.22
C ASN A 18 -1.05 3.53 7.11
N ASN A 19 -1.92 4.51 6.87
CA ASN A 19 -1.52 5.90 6.70
C ASN A 19 -1.68 6.67 8.01
N SER A 20 -0.57 7.08 8.60
CA SER A 20 -0.56 7.88 9.83
C SER A 20 -0.96 9.34 9.59
N SER A 21 -0.84 9.84 8.37
CA SER A 21 -1.19 11.23 8.02
C SER A 21 -2.04 11.30 6.75
N SER A 22 -2.94 12.29 6.72
CA SER A 22 -3.74 12.56 5.53
C SER A 22 -2.89 13.18 4.41
N VAL A 23 -3.34 13.01 3.16
CA VAL A 23 -2.67 13.63 1.99
C VAL A 23 -2.58 15.15 2.15
N GLN A 24 -3.61 15.77 2.71
CA GLN A 24 -3.63 17.21 2.97
C GLN A 24 -2.59 17.64 4.00
N GLN A 25 -2.43 16.89 5.10
CA GLN A 25 -1.41 17.16 6.11
C GLN A 25 0.00 17.04 5.52
N ASN A 26 0.25 16.05 4.68
CA ASN A 26 1.53 15.88 4.01
C ASN A 26 1.83 17.04 3.06
N ILE A 27 0.85 17.46 2.25
CA ILE A 27 1.02 18.62 1.35
C ILE A 27 1.27 19.90 2.14
N LEU A 28 0.54 20.12 3.23
CA LEU A 28 0.71 21.29 4.08
C LEU A 28 2.10 21.32 4.73
N PHE A 29 2.56 20.17 5.25
CA PHE A 29 3.86 20.05 5.89
C PHE A 29 5.01 20.26 4.90
N PHE A 30 5.05 19.50 3.81
CA PHE A 30 6.13 19.61 2.82
C PHE A 30 6.08 20.92 2.05
N GLY A 31 4.87 21.43 1.75
CA GLY A 31 4.68 22.72 1.11
C GLY A 31 5.12 23.90 2.00
N GLY A 32 4.76 23.84 3.28
CA GLY A 32 5.20 24.85 4.26
C GLY A 32 6.72 24.87 4.44
N LEU A 33 7.33 23.67 4.55
CA LEU A 33 8.78 23.54 4.63
C LEU A 33 9.48 24.10 3.38
N GLY A 34 8.98 23.76 2.19
CA GLY A 34 9.51 24.29 0.93
C GLY A 34 9.40 25.82 0.82
N LEU A 35 8.29 26.39 1.30
CA LEU A 35 8.10 27.84 1.33
C LEU A 35 9.11 28.52 2.26
N ILE A 36 9.38 27.95 3.42
CA ILE A 36 10.39 28.44 4.36
C ILE A 36 11.77 28.43 3.69
N CYS A 37 12.17 27.30 3.07
CA CYS A 37 13.46 27.16 2.39
C CYS A 37 13.62 28.21 1.27
N LEU A 38 12.58 28.43 0.46
CA LEU A 38 12.60 29.44 -0.60
C LEU A 38 12.70 30.86 -0.04
N THR A 39 11.99 31.16 1.05
CA THR A 39 12.05 32.49 1.70
C THR A 39 13.45 32.82 2.17
N PHE A 40 14.14 31.85 2.83
CA PHE A 40 15.52 32.00 3.23
C PHE A 40 16.48 32.12 2.01
N GLY A 41 16.28 31.27 0.98
CA GLY A 41 17.06 31.33 -0.25
C GLY A 41 17.00 32.69 -0.94
N ILE A 42 15.81 33.26 -1.06
CA ILE A 42 15.59 34.60 -1.64
C ILE A 42 16.18 35.70 -0.72
N GLY A 43 15.96 35.59 0.59
CA GLY A 43 16.51 36.53 1.55
C GLY A 43 18.05 36.65 1.46
N PHE A 44 18.74 35.53 1.44
CA PHE A 44 20.18 35.49 1.29
C PHE A 44 20.68 35.98 -0.09
N PHE A 45 19.91 35.69 -1.14
CA PHE A 45 20.20 36.24 -2.46
C PHE A 45 20.21 37.76 -2.48
N VAL A 46 19.24 38.42 -1.84
CA VAL A 46 19.15 39.88 -1.74
C VAL A 46 20.29 40.46 -0.94
N VAL A 47 20.77 39.77 0.09
CA VAL A 47 21.90 40.22 0.93
C VAL A 47 23.26 40.00 0.24
N GLY A 48 23.30 39.44 -0.98
CA GLY A 48 24.52 39.26 -1.77
C GLY A 48 25.18 37.89 -1.63
N ALA A 49 24.44 36.87 -1.15
CA ALA A 49 24.91 35.51 -1.08
C ALA A 49 24.17 34.60 -2.11
N PRO A 50 24.42 34.79 -3.43
CA PRO A 50 23.64 34.11 -4.49
C PRO A 50 23.82 32.56 -4.51
N MET A 51 24.92 32.07 -3.95
CA MET A 51 25.21 30.63 -3.93
C MET A 51 24.23 29.80 -3.08
N ILE A 52 23.47 30.45 -2.21
CA ILE A 52 22.46 29.76 -1.37
C ILE A 52 21.22 29.42 -2.18
N LEU A 53 20.88 30.20 -3.19
CA LEU A 53 19.67 29.99 -3.99
C LEU A 53 19.64 28.64 -4.73
N PRO A 54 20.71 28.16 -5.38
CA PRO A 54 20.75 26.82 -5.98
C PRO A 54 20.50 25.68 -4.97
N PHE A 55 21.04 25.83 -3.74
CA PHE A 55 20.81 24.82 -2.68
C PHE A 55 19.38 24.83 -2.20
N ALA A 56 18.76 25.97 -1.97
CA ALA A 56 17.36 26.08 -1.63
C ALA A 56 16.46 25.49 -2.73
N GLY A 57 16.79 25.70 -3.99
CA GLY A 57 16.08 25.10 -5.13
C GLY A 57 16.20 23.57 -5.16
N LEU A 58 17.40 23.04 -4.91
CA LEU A 58 17.64 21.60 -4.83
C LEU A 58 16.84 20.96 -3.68
N GLU A 59 16.82 21.63 -2.52
CA GLU A 59 16.04 21.17 -1.36
C GLU A 59 14.54 21.05 -1.68
N VAL A 60 13.96 22.06 -2.34
CA VAL A 60 12.56 22.04 -2.79
C VAL A 60 12.31 20.87 -3.76
N ILE A 61 13.23 20.61 -4.69
CA ILE A 61 13.12 19.48 -5.62
C ILE A 61 13.07 18.17 -4.85
N VAL A 62 13.95 17.96 -3.86
CA VAL A 62 13.97 16.77 -3.02
C VAL A 62 12.64 16.61 -2.25
N LEU A 63 12.13 17.71 -1.67
CA LEU A 63 10.83 17.69 -0.97
C LEU A 63 9.68 17.27 -1.90
N VAL A 64 9.65 17.77 -3.12
CA VAL A 64 8.65 17.38 -4.13
C VAL A 64 8.78 15.89 -4.48
N ILE A 65 9.98 15.38 -4.69
CA ILE A 65 10.23 13.96 -4.97
C ILE A 65 9.71 13.09 -3.82
N VAL A 66 10.06 13.43 -2.58
CA VAL A 66 9.60 12.71 -1.38
C VAL A 66 8.07 12.71 -1.29
N LEU A 67 7.44 13.86 -1.54
CA LEU A 67 5.98 13.99 -1.53
C LEU A 67 5.32 13.10 -2.60
N VAL A 68 5.87 13.06 -3.82
CA VAL A 68 5.36 12.21 -4.91
C VAL A 68 5.50 10.72 -4.56
N ILE A 69 6.65 10.30 -4.01
CA ILE A 69 6.89 8.93 -3.59
C ILE A 69 5.90 8.53 -2.48
N ASN A 70 5.75 9.38 -1.46
CA ASN A 70 4.84 9.15 -0.34
C ASN A 70 3.38 9.01 -0.83
N ARG A 71 2.95 9.89 -1.75
CA ARG A 71 1.61 9.82 -2.36
C ARG A 71 1.40 8.53 -3.15
N SER A 72 2.42 8.07 -3.87
CA SER A 72 2.35 6.80 -4.62
C SER A 72 2.18 5.60 -3.67
N TRP A 73 2.86 5.61 -2.53
CA TRP A 73 2.72 4.59 -1.49
C TRP A 73 1.32 4.60 -0.85
N THR A 74 0.83 5.76 -0.51
CA THR A 74 -0.47 5.98 0.15
C THR A 74 -1.65 5.53 -0.72
N ASN A 75 -1.51 5.59 -2.03
CA ASN A 75 -2.56 5.24 -2.99
C ASN A 75 -2.62 3.74 -3.35
N GLN A 76 -1.83 2.90 -2.67
CA GLN A 76 -1.87 1.45 -2.90
C GLN A 76 -3.16 0.86 -2.31
N GLU A 77 -3.83 0.04 -3.07
CA GLU A 77 -5.02 -0.69 -2.65
C GLU A 77 -4.96 -2.09 -3.26
N GLU A 78 -5.13 -3.08 -2.41
CA GLU A 78 -5.28 -4.47 -2.82
C GLU A 78 -6.64 -4.99 -2.34
N GLN A 79 -7.28 -5.79 -3.15
CA GLN A 79 -8.53 -6.46 -2.83
C GLN A 79 -8.38 -7.95 -3.07
N LEU A 80 -8.67 -8.72 -2.04
CA LEU A 80 -8.71 -10.17 -2.07
C LEU A 80 -10.15 -10.61 -1.86
N GLU A 81 -10.73 -11.30 -2.84
CA GLU A 81 -12.06 -11.90 -2.74
C GLU A 81 -11.91 -13.41 -2.77
N ILE A 82 -12.49 -14.09 -1.79
CA ILE A 82 -12.45 -15.56 -1.68
C ILE A 82 -13.88 -16.06 -1.81
N ASP A 83 -14.13 -16.77 -2.89
CA ASP A 83 -15.36 -17.47 -3.19
C ASP A 83 -15.21 -18.98 -2.88
N PRO A 84 -16.31 -19.74 -2.81
CA PRO A 84 -16.24 -21.21 -2.69
C PRO A 84 -15.42 -21.91 -3.77
N LEU A 85 -15.37 -21.38 -4.99
CA LEU A 85 -14.68 -21.99 -6.13
C LEU A 85 -13.40 -21.27 -6.52
N PHE A 86 -13.35 -19.93 -6.36
CA PHE A 86 -12.28 -19.09 -6.89
C PHE A 86 -11.77 -18.08 -5.89
N VAL A 87 -10.52 -17.68 -6.07
CA VAL A 87 -9.90 -16.57 -5.38
C VAL A 87 -9.61 -15.49 -6.41
N PHE A 88 -10.15 -14.28 -6.21
CA PHE A 88 -9.90 -13.13 -7.05
C PHE A 88 -8.98 -12.16 -6.31
N PHE A 89 -7.94 -11.74 -6.99
CA PHE A 89 -7.04 -10.71 -6.51
C PHE A 89 -7.04 -9.53 -7.47
N LYS A 90 -7.23 -8.34 -6.92
CA LYS A 90 -7.19 -7.08 -7.64
C LYS A 90 -6.24 -6.14 -6.93
N SER A 91 -5.32 -5.52 -7.67
CA SER A 91 -4.39 -4.52 -7.15
C SER A 91 -4.41 -3.30 -8.03
N LYS A 92 -4.42 -2.13 -7.41
CA LYS A 92 -4.35 -0.84 -8.10
C LYS A 92 -3.03 -0.66 -8.84
N GLN A 93 -1.94 -1.27 -8.34
CA GLN A 93 -0.63 -1.28 -9.02
C GLN A 93 -0.64 -2.04 -10.35
N THR A 94 -1.48 -3.06 -10.49
CA THR A 94 -1.58 -3.89 -11.69
C THR A 94 -2.68 -3.39 -12.64
N ASN A 95 -2.87 -2.07 -12.73
CA ASN A 95 -3.88 -1.45 -13.61
C ASN A 95 -5.29 -1.99 -13.37
N ASN A 96 -5.64 -2.29 -12.12
CA ASN A 96 -6.92 -2.88 -11.72
C ASN A 96 -7.25 -4.24 -12.39
N LYS A 97 -6.26 -4.93 -12.95
CA LYS A 97 -6.47 -6.27 -13.52
C LYS A 97 -6.83 -7.24 -12.39
N THR A 98 -7.96 -7.91 -12.55
CA THR A 98 -8.38 -8.98 -11.65
C THR A 98 -7.69 -10.27 -12.07
N ILE A 99 -6.94 -10.86 -11.15
CA ILE A 99 -6.30 -12.16 -11.37
C ILE A 99 -7.17 -13.21 -10.67
N LYS A 100 -7.62 -14.19 -11.43
CA LYS A 100 -8.45 -15.30 -10.94
C LYS A 100 -7.57 -16.53 -10.69
N PHE A 101 -7.74 -17.12 -9.53
CA PHE A 101 -7.08 -18.35 -9.13
C PHE A 101 -8.15 -19.39 -8.73
N ASP A 102 -7.84 -20.65 -8.98
CA ASP A 102 -8.65 -21.77 -8.48
C ASP A 102 -8.38 -21.94 -6.97
N ARG A 103 -9.42 -21.94 -6.15
CA ARG A 103 -9.29 -22.03 -4.68
C ARG A 103 -8.64 -23.34 -4.25
N PHE A 104 -9.02 -24.46 -4.82
CA PHE A 104 -8.52 -25.79 -4.44
C PHE A 104 -7.02 -25.97 -4.72
N HIS A 105 -6.50 -25.27 -5.72
CA HIS A 105 -5.08 -25.29 -6.08
C HIS A 105 -4.29 -24.11 -5.48
N SER A 106 -4.93 -23.30 -4.64
CA SER A 106 -4.33 -22.11 -4.04
C SER A 106 -3.83 -22.38 -2.63
N LYS A 107 -2.54 -22.16 -2.38
CA LYS A 107 -1.92 -22.25 -1.06
C LYS A 107 -1.51 -20.85 -0.58
N PHE A 108 -1.89 -20.51 0.63
CA PHE A 108 -1.48 -19.28 1.29
C PHE A 108 -0.31 -19.57 2.22
N LEU A 109 0.87 -19.07 1.89
CA LEU A 109 2.07 -19.18 2.72
C LEU A 109 2.38 -17.83 3.33
N ILE A 110 2.58 -17.82 4.64
CA ILE A 110 3.06 -16.62 5.34
C ILE A 110 4.57 -16.59 5.20
N ASN A 111 5.10 -15.53 4.62
CA ASN A 111 6.53 -15.30 4.54
C ASN A 111 6.96 -14.46 5.74
N LYS A 112 8.04 -14.86 6.42
CA LYS A 112 8.67 -14.09 7.53
C LYS A 112 9.10 -12.65 7.16
N LYS A 113 9.07 -12.30 5.85
CA LYS A 113 9.33 -10.95 5.34
C LYS A 113 8.04 -10.18 5.03
N ASN A 114 7.13 -10.07 5.99
CA ASN A 114 5.93 -9.21 5.95
C ASN A 114 5.11 -9.29 4.65
N SER A 115 4.78 -10.50 4.19
CA SER A 115 3.85 -10.68 3.07
C SER A 115 3.23 -12.09 3.06
N ILE A 116 1.98 -12.18 2.62
CA ILE A 116 1.35 -13.46 2.31
C ILE A 116 1.63 -13.80 0.86
N ILE A 117 2.10 -15.02 0.62
CA ILE A 117 2.32 -15.51 -0.73
C ILE A 117 1.16 -16.45 -1.09
N LEU A 118 0.38 -16.04 -2.07
CA LEU A 118 -0.60 -16.92 -2.73
C LEU A 118 0.11 -17.68 -3.84
N ILE A 119 0.12 -18.99 -3.72
CA ILE A 119 0.69 -19.90 -4.74
C ILE A 119 -0.46 -20.68 -5.36
N CYS A 120 -0.60 -20.58 -6.68
CA CYS A 120 -1.52 -21.39 -7.46
C CYS A 120 -0.78 -21.96 -8.67
N LYS A 121 -0.55 -23.28 -8.68
CA LYS A 121 0.28 -23.98 -9.69
C LYS A 121 1.68 -23.33 -9.77
N THR A 122 2.01 -22.71 -10.89
CA THR A 122 3.30 -22.03 -11.13
C THR A 122 3.29 -20.54 -10.80
N LYS A 123 2.11 -19.94 -10.56
CA LYS A 123 1.99 -18.51 -10.28
C LYS A 123 2.14 -18.23 -8.78
N LYS A 124 3.04 -17.31 -8.45
CA LYS A 124 3.24 -16.79 -7.09
C LYS A 124 2.85 -15.32 -7.06
N LEU A 125 1.97 -14.97 -6.14
CA LEU A 125 1.52 -13.61 -5.93
C LEU A 125 1.79 -13.20 -4.49
N ARG A 126 2.39 -12.02 -4.28
CA ARG A 126 2.60 -11.46 -2.95
C ARG A 126 1.46 -10.49 -2.63
N ILE A 127 0.83 -10.69 -1.48
CA ILE A 127 -0.29 -9.90 -0.97
C ILE A 127 0.17 -9.20 0.31
N GLY A 128 -0.24 -7.94 0.50
CA GLY A 128 -0.02 -7.20 1.73
C GLY A 128 1.42 -6.73 1.95
N LYS A 129 2.18 -6.40 0.89
CA LYS A 129 3.56 -5.91 1.00
C LYS A 129 3.74 -4.66 1.86
N PHE A 130 2.67 -3.89 2.05
CA PHE A 130 2.64 -2.63 2.77
C PHE A 130 1.95 -2.74 4.14
N LEU A 131 1.60 -3.97 4.57
CA LEU A 131 1.01 -4.22 5.88
C LEU A 131 2.10 -4.33 6.96
N ASN A 132 1.75 -3.94 8.18
CA ASN A 132 2.53 -4.19 9.38
C ASN A 132 2.43 -5.69 9.75
N GLU A 133 3.28 -6.16 10.65
CA GLU A 133 3.27 -7.55 11.12
C GLU A 133 1.92 -7.93 11.74
N GLU A 134 1.35 -7.07 12.58
CA GLU A 134 0.05 -7.26 13.22
C GLU A 134 -1.09 -7.41 12.20
N ASP A 135 -1.22 -6.45 11.27
CA ASP A 135 -2.24 -6.48 10.20
C ASP A 135 -2.04 -7.71 9.29
N LEU A 136 -0.80 -8.16 9.10
CA LEU A 136 -0.50 -9.32 8.28
C LEU A 136 -0.91 -10.62 8.96
N GLU A 137 -0.67 -10.75 10.28
CA GLU A 137 -1.12 -11.89 11.06
C GLU A 137 -2.64 -11.95 11.10
N GLU A 138 -3.32 -10.82 11.31
CA GLU A 138 -4.77 -10.73 11.24
C GLU A 138 -5.30 -11.20 9.88
N LEU A 139 -4.73 -10.69 8.78
CA LEU A 139 -5.06 -11.12 7.42
C LEU A 139 -4.85 -12.62 7.24
N ALA A 140 -3.76 -13.16 7.74
CA ALA A 140 -3.44 -14.58 7.63
C ALA A 140 -4.44 -15.46 8.40
N VAL A 141 -4.85 -15.05 9.59
CA VAL A 141 -5.85 -15.75 10.41
C VAL A 141 -7.19 -15.75 9.68
N ILE A 142 -7.64 -14.58 9.19
CA ILE A 142 -8.91 -14.45 8.46
C ILE A 142 -8.92 -15.33 7.20
N VAL A 143 -7.86 -15.29 6.39
CA VAL A 143 -7.76 -16.10 5.17
C VAL A 143 -7.76 -17.59 5.48
N ARG A 144 -7.00 -18.03 6.50
CA ARG A 144 -6.95 -19.45 6.90
C ARG A 144 -8.29 -19.94 7.43
N SER A 145 -8.95 -19.16 8.31
CA SER A 145 -10.25 -19.54 8.87
C SER A 145 -11.29 -19.69 7.76
N LYS A 146 -11.34 -18.74 6.81
CA LYS A 146 -12.31 -18.80 5.71
C LYS A 146 -12.05 -19.96 4.74
N VAL A 147 -10.79 -20.19 4.39
CA VAL A 147 -10.43 -21.35 3.55
C VAL A 147 -10.78 -22.67 4.24
N LYS A 148 -10.55 -22.79 5.56
CA LYS A 148 -10.94 -23.98 6.34
C LYS A 148 -12.45 -24.17 6.39
N GLU A 149 -13.19 -23.10 6.63
CA GLU A 149 -14.67 -23.10 6.62
C GLU A 149 -15.20 -23.59 5.28
N LEU A 150 -14.75 -23.01 4.17
CA LEU A 150 -15.18 -23.39 2.82
C LEU A 150 -14.74 -24.81 2.42
N ASN A 151 -13.66 -25.35 2.98
CA ASN A 151 -13.25 -26.73 2.76
C ASN A 151 -14.12 -27.73 3.54
N ASN A 152 -14.71 -27.30 4.66
CA ASN A 152 -15.64 -28.14 5.44
C ASN A 152 -17.07 -28.16 4.86
N LEU A 153 -17.39 -27.20 3.99
CA LEU A 153 -18.68 -27.08 3.30
C LEU A 153 -18.68 -27.79 1.94
N ALA A 154 -17.53 -28.23 1.44
CA ALA A 154 -17.36 -28.92 0.15
C ALA A 154 -17.18 -30.41 0.33
#